data_9ca11aa4458f4aeba02d24a6aaacf9ef
#
_entry.id   9ca11aa4458f4aeba02d24a6aaacf9ef
#
_cell.length_a   1.000
_cell.length_b   1.000
_cell.length_c   1.000
_cell.angle_alpha   90.00
_cell.angle_beta   90.00
_cell.angle_gamma   90.00
#
_symmetry.space_group_name_H-M   'P 1'
#
loop_
_entity.id
_entity.type
_entity.pdbx_description
1 polymer ?
#
loop_
_entity_poly.entity_id
_entity_poly.type
_entity_poly.pdbx_seq_one_letter_code
_entity_poly.pdbx_strand_id
1 'polypeptide(L)'
;MGFGIKTDYVNGRKLDLNKSYRLLIKPVVESKGIECVRADEITHSGSIDVQMYQELLQADLVIADLSTLNANALYELGIRHALRPFTTIVIAENKLVYPFDLNHVIIHSYQHLGDAIDYEEVERFRGALSNVIQTVLDKNENDSPVYTYLQSLIPPKLQEQIEKAVNDSAKTEPIPEVGKALSLIIQEAEDAIETKDFAKAKNLFQTAVMLSSGHSGQKDHYLIHRLAFTTYKAALPDLITSLYESLALLKSINLDTSNDPETVSSAGAVEKKLYECGEGEQHLEESIMYFQRSYYLLNNRYNGINLAMTLLYHATSKLVHSDQERIADLIFAQRTWKRVLYLCDRDWALFEETEKKDQALINGASKDGQELQEYYNSQKYWILVNRAECYFGLGDFEAYRKYTEESKNIPSHLWQQESFTEQIGKLEPELKKVGHLLEPKWVAPD
;
A
#
# COMPACT_ATOMS: atom_id res chain seq x y z
N MET A 1 -8.27 -17.58 -6.74
CA MET A 1 -7.90 -17.49 -8.17
C MET A 1 -8.17 -16.10 -8.72
N GLY A 2 -7.47 -15.69 -9.81
CA GLY A 2 -7.87 -14.52 -10.57
C GLY A 2 -9.19 -14.74 -11.31
N PHE A 3 -9.87 -13.68 -11.72
CA PHE A 3 -11.09 -13.73 -12.51
C PHE A 3 -10.97 -12.85 -13.77
N GLY A 4 -11.76 -13.18 -14.81
CA GLY A 4 -11.65 -12.53 -16.11
C GLY A 4 -10.39 -12.92 -16.89
N ILE A 5 -10.03 -12.08 -17.87
CA ILE A 5 -8.80 -12.26 -18.64
C ILE A 5 -7.64 -11.63 -17.87
N LYS A 6 -6.64 -12.45 -17.53
CA LYS A 6 -5.43 -12.01 -16.82
C LYS A 6 -4.19 -12.25 -17.68
N THR A 7 -3.20 -11.38 -17.48
CA THR A 7 -1.90 -11.50 -18.16
C THR A 7 -0.93 -12.20 -17.23
N ASP A 8 -0.27 -13.25 -17.74
CA ASP A 8 0.93 -13.77 -17.14
C ASP A 8 2.09 -12.85 -17.52
N TYR A 9 2.58 -12.09 -16.56
CA TYR A 9 3.62 -11.09 -16.79
C TYR A 9 5.01 -11.67 -17.08
N VAL A 10 5.23 -12.96 -16.82
CA VAL A 10 6.52 -13.63 -17.10
C VAL A 10 6.66 -13.89 -18.59
N ASN A 11 5.59 -14.32 -19.24
CA ASN A 11 5.61 -14.71 -20.67
C ASN A 11 4.67 -13.90 -21.56
N GLY A 12 3.96 -12.91 -21.01
CA GLY A 12 3.04 -12.02 -21.74
C GLY A 12 1.75 -12.68 -22.23
N ARG A 13 1.46 -13.91 -21.83
CA ARG A 13 0.26 -14.64 -22.26
C ARG A 13 -0.98 -14.13 -21.54
N LYS A 14 -2.10 -14.09 -22.25
CA LYS A 14 -3.41 -13.78 -21.67
C LYS A 14 -4.18 -15.07 -21.48
N LEU A 15 -4.76 -15.27 -20.29
CA LEU A 15 -5.56 -16.43 -19.92
C LEU A 15 -6.96 -16.00 -19.48
N ASP A 16 -7.99 -16.59 -20.04
CA ASP A 16 -9.39 -16.42 -19.60
C ASP A 16 -9.69 -17.35 -18.42
N LEU A 17 -9.41 -16.88 -17.21
CA LEU A 17 -9.60 -17.65 -15.97
C LEU A 17 -11.07 -17.92 -15.65
N ASN A 18 -12.03 -17.20 -16.25
CA ASN A 18 -13.43 -17.55 -16.15
C ASN A 18 -13.73 -18.89 -16.83
N LYS A 19 -12.98 -19.26 -17.88
CA LYS A 19 -13.10 -20.57 -18.50
C LYS A 19 -12.51 -21.67 -17.62
N SER A 20 -11.37 -21.43 -16.98
CA SER A 20 -10.83 -22.36 -15.98
C SER A 20 -11.85 -22.66 -14.88
N TYR A 21 -12.48 -21.63 -14.33
CA TYR A 21 -13.51 -21.78 -13.30
C TYR A 21 -14.72 -22.56 -13.78
N ARG A 22 -15.33 -22.11 -14.90
CA ARG A 22 -16.59 -22.68 -15.40
C ARG A 22 -16.43 -24.06 -16.02
N LEU A 23 -15.29 -24.35 -16.63
CA LEU A 23 -15.09 -25.61 -17.33
C LEU A 23 -14.37 -26.66 -16.50
N LEU A 24 -13.43 -26.28 -15.63
CA LEU A 24 -12.60 -27.22 -14.90
C LEU A 24 -13.01 -27.38 -13.43
N ILE A 25 -13.24 -26.25 -12.71
CA ILE A 25 -13.39 -26.27 -11.26
C ILE A 25 -14.85 -26.50 -10.84
N LYS A 26 -15.73 -25.55 -11.19
CA LYS A 26 -17.12 -25.53 -10.70
C LYS A 26 -17.87 -26.85 -10.96
N PRO A 27 -17.85 -27.41 -12.18
CA PRO A 27 -18.59 -28.65 -12.46
C PRO A 27 -18.09 -29.85 -11.66
N VAL A 28 -16.79 -29.91 -11.36
CA VAL A 28 -16.22 -31.02 -10.57
C VAL A 28 -16.60 -30.92 -9.11
N VAL A 29 -16.49 -29.72 -8.52
CA VAL A 29 -16.86 -29.48 -7.11
C VAL A 29 -18.36 -29.76 -6.90
N GLU A 30 -19.21 -29.20 -7.76
CA GLU A 30 -20.67 -29.41 -7.67
C GLU A 30 -21.08 -30.86 -7.91
N SER A 31 -20.37 -31.63 -8.73
CA SER A 31 -20.62 -33.07 -8.91
C SER A 31 -20.38 -33.90 -7.65
N LYS A 32 -19.65 -33.37 -6.68
CA LYS A 32 -19.42 -33.96 -5.36
C LYS A 32 -20.48 -33.55 -4.31
N GLY A 33 -21.48 -32.78 -4.68
CA GLY A 33 -22.49 -32.24 -3.77
C GLY A 33 -21.98 -31.09 -2.90
N ILE A 34 -20.86 -30.45 -3.28
CA ILE A 34 -20.27 -29.31 -2.57
C ILE A 34 -20.68 -28.04 -3.31
N GLU A 35 -21.14 -27.02 -2.61
CA GLU A 35 -21.39 -25.70 -3.19
C GLU A 35 -20.06 -25.05 -3.58
N CYS A 36 -19.97 -24.59 -4.85
CA CYS A 36 -18.76 -23.97 -5.38
C CYS A 36 -18.96 -22.46 -5.52
N VAL A 37 -18.28 -21.68 -4.69
CA VAL A 37 -18.33 -20.21 -4.69
C VAL A 37 -16.95 -19.67 -5.02
N ARG A 38 -16.87 -18.73 -5.97
CA ARG A 38 -15.65 -17.99 -6.25
C ARG A 38 -15.68 -16.64 -5.52
N ALA A 39 -14.54 -16.16 -5.06
CA ALA A 39 -14.45 -14.97 -4.22
C ALA A 39 -15.13 -13.71 -4.80
N ASP A 40 -15.17 -13.54 -6.13
CA ASP A 40 -15.87 -12.43 -6.80
C ASP A 40 -17.39 -12.64 -6.95
N GLU A 41 -17.90 -13.82 -6.64
CA GLU A 41 -19.35 -14.13 -6.62
C GLU A 41 -19.97 -13.82 -5.24
N ILE A 42 -19.14 -13.54 -4.23
CA ILE A 42 -19.59 -13.25 -2.87
C ILE A 42 -19.95 -11.76 -2.77
N THR A 43 -21.23 -11.44 -2.61
CA THR A 43 -21.73 -10.05 -2.46
C THR A 43 -21.69 -9.63 -1.01
N HIS A 44 -21.04 -8.49 -0.70
CA HIS A 44 -20.84 -8.03 0.67
C HIS A 44 -21.36 -6.62 0.92
N SER A 45 -21.81 -6.38 2.17
CA SER A 45 -22.16 -5.08 2.73
C SER A 45 -21.21 -4.64 3.86
N GLY A 46 -19.96 -5.17 3.91
CA GLY A 46 -18.99 -4.90 4.98
C GLY A 46 -17.55 -4.97 4.50
N SER A 47 -16.57 -4.88 5.42
CA SER A 47 -15.14 -5.00 5.09
C SER A 47 -14.84 -6.33 4.40
N ILE A 48 -14.35 -6.28 3.19
CA ILE A 48 -14.03 -7.42 2.32
C ILE A 48 -13.06 -8.38 3.01
N ASP A 49 -12.11 -7.86 3.78
CA ASP A 49 -11.03 -8.65 4.38
C ASP A 49 -11.51 -9.61 5.47
N VAL A 50 -12.41 -9.17 6.36
CA VAL A 50 -12.89 -10.00 7.48
C VAL A 50 -13.64 -11.22 6.97
N GLN A 51 -14.48 -11.04 5.96
CA GLN A 51 -15.28 -12.14 5.42
C GLN A 51 -14.42 -13.09 4.59
N MET A 52 -13.45 -12.57 3.82
CA MET A 52 -12.47 -13.42 3.13
C MET A 52 -11.74 -14.34 4.11
N TYR A 53 -11.29 -13.84 5.26
CA TYR A 53 -10.63 -14.68 6.27
C TYR A 53 -11.59 -15.72 6.86
N GLN A 54 -12.86 -15.35 7.08
CA GLN A 54 -13.87 -16.29 7.56
C GLN A 54 -14.11 -17.42 6.56
N GLU A 55 -14.30 -17.08 5.29
CA GLU A 55 -14.49 -18.07 4.23
C GLU A 55 -13.25 -18.97 4.07
N LEU A 56 -12.04 -18.42 4.05
CA LEU A 56 -10.81 -19.21 4.01
C LEU A 56 -10.65 -20.15 5.21
N LEU A 57 -11.17 -19.79 6.38
CA LEU A 57 -11.13 -20.61 7.56
C LEU A 57 -12.25 -21.66 7.55
N GLN A 58 -13.48 -21.31 7.13
CA GLN A 58 -14.69 -22.14 7.25
C GLN A 58 -14.89 -23.10 6.08
N ALA A 59 -14.45 -22.73 4.88
CA ALA A 59 -14.63 -23.58 3.70
C ALA A 59 -14.12 -25.01 3.92
N ASP A 60 -14.95 -25.99 3.61
CA ASP A 60 -14.59 -27.42 3.71
C ASP A 60 -13.45 -27.77 2.76
N LEU A 61 -13.40 -27.10 1.60
CA LEU A 61 -12.37 -27.27 0.57
C LEU A 61 -12.01 -25.91 -0.03
N VAL A 62 -10.73 -25.62 -0.20
CA VAL A 62 -10.26 -24.46 -0.96
C VAL A 62 -9.46 -24.91 -2.18
N ILE A 63 -9.81 -24.42 -3.34
CA ILE A 63 -9.05 -24.62 -4.59
C ILE A 63 -8.40 -23.29 -5.00
N ALA A 64 -7.08 -23.23 -4.96
CA ALA A 64 -6.29 -22.05 -5.34
C ALA A 64 -5.71 -22.25 -6.74
N ASP A 65 -6.18 -21.46 -7.72
CA ASP A 65 -5.59 -21.41 -9.06
C ASP A 65 -4.57 -20.27 -9.14
N LEU A 66 -3.30 -20.63 -9.34
CA LEU A 66 -2.16 -19.70 -9.37
C LEU A 66 -1.71 -19.32 -10.79
N SER A 67 -2.45 -19.68 -11.83
CA SER A 67 -2.05 -19.63 -13.24
C SER A 67 -1.46 -18.31 -13.75
N THR A 68 -1.67 -17.19 -13.07
CA THR A 68 -1.13 -15.86 -13.46
C THR A 68 -0.38 -15.18 -12.32
N LEU A 69 0.04 -15.94 -11.29
CA LEU A 69 0.68 -15.41 -10.08
C LEU A 69 -0.05 -14.20 -9.49
N ASN A 70 -1.39 -14.29 -9.44
CA ASN A 70 -2.19 -13.22 -8.84
C ASN A 70 -1.80 -13.05 -7.37
N ALA A 71 -1.34 -11.85 -7.00
CA ALA A 71 -0.83 -11.55 -5.66
C ALA A 71 -1.88 -11.83 -4.57
N ASN A 72 -3.16 -11.53 -4.83
CA ASN A 72 -4.25 -11.80 -3.88
C ASN A 72 -4.44 -13.31 -3.70
N ALA A 73 -4.44 -14.09 -4.78
CA ALA A 73 -4.57 -15.55 -4.69
C ALA A 73 -3.41 -16.20 -3.92
N LEU A 74 -2.18 -15.67 -4.07
CA LEU A 74 -1.02 -16.11 -3.29
C LEU A 74 -1.16 -15.76 -1.81
N TYR A 75 -1.62 -14.55 -1.51
CA TYR A 75 -1.86 -14.08 -0.15
C TYR A 75 -2.95 -14.91 0.55
N GLU A 76 -4.09 -15.12 -0.12
CA GLU A 76 -5.20 -15.96 0.35
C GLU A 76 -4.77 -17.41 0.58
N LEU A 77 -3.95 -17.98 -0.32
CA LEU A 77 -3.38 -19.31 -0.15
C LEU A 77 -2.47 -19.39 1.09
N GLY A 78 -1.62 -18.39 1.30
CA GLY A 78 -0.75 -18.32 2.49
C GLY A 78 -1.56 -18.27 3.78
N ILE A 79 -2.63 -17.48 3.81
CA ILE A 79 -3.56 -17.41 4.94
C ILE A 79 -4.26 -18.75 5.14
N ARG A 80 -4.79 -19.38 4.09
CA ARG A 80 -5.44 -20.69 4.18
C ARG A 80 -4.48 -21.73 4.75
N HIS A 81 -3.25 -21.79 4.26
CA HIS A 81 -2.23 -22.69 4.80
C HIS A 81 -1.90 -22.41 6.27
N ALA A 82 -1.95 -21.17 6.74
CA ALA A 82 -1.75 -20.83 8.15
C ALA A 82 -2.94 -21.18 9.03
N LEU A 83 -4.17 -21.15 8.49
CA LEU A 83 -5.40 -21.39 9.25
C LEU A 83 -5.82 -22.87 9.28
N ARG A 84 -5.54 -23.63 8.22
CA ARG A 84 -6.02 -24.99 8.05
C ARG A 84 -4.91 -25.94 7.59
N PRO A 85 -4.69 -27.07 8.26
CA PRO A 85 -3.68 -28.05 7.87
C PRO A 85 -4.12 -28.97 6.71
N PHE A 86 -5.41 -28.96 6.33
CA PHE A 86 -6.00 -29.89 5.37
C PHE A 86 -6.94 -29.20 4.39
N THR A 87 -7.32 -29.93 3.35
CA THR A 87 -8.35 -29.59 2.37
C THR A 87 -8.06 -28.34 1.55
N THR A 88 -6.79 -28.20 1.14
CA THR A 88 -6.35 -27.14 0.23
C THR A 88 -5.74 -27.77 -1.02
N ILE A 89 -6.31 -27.50 -2.18
CA ILE A 89 -5.83 -27.98 -3.49
C ILE A 89 -5.27 -26.82 -4.27
N VAL A 90 -4.02 -26.91 -4.71
CA VAL A 90 -3.39 -25.90 -5.57
C VAL A 90 -3.35 -26.40 -7.01
N ILE A 91 -3.87 -25.58 -7.92
CA ILE A 91 -3.83 -25.84 -9.36
C ILE A 91 -3.15 -24.71 -10.09
N ALA A 92 -2.61 -24.98 -11.27
CA ALA A 92 -2.06 -23.94 -12.13
C ALA A 92 -1.98 -24.39 -13.61
N GLU A 93 -1.93 -23.43 -14.48
CA GLU A 93 -1.64 -23.66 -15.90
C GLU A 93 -0.19 -24.16 -16.06
N ASN A 94 0.02 -25.11 -16.96
CA ASN A 94 1.26 -25.89 -17.07
C ASN A 94 2.51 -25.10 -17.51
N LYS A 95 2.37 -23.90 -18.01
CA LYS A 95 3.49 -23.00 -18.37
C LYS A 95 3.80 -21.97 -17.29
N LEU A 96 3.16 -22.05 -16.14
CA LEU A 96 3.47 -21.19 -15.02
C LEU A 96 4.91 -21.43 -14.52
N VAL A 97 5.68 -20.36 -14.40
CA VAL A 97 7.00 -20.38 -13.75
C VAL A 97 6.77 -20.13 -12.26
N TYR A 98 7.04 -21.15 -11.45
CA TYR A 98 6.79 -21.08 -10.02
C TYR A 98 7.85 -20.24 -9.29
N PRO A 99 7.46 -19.36 -8.35
CA PRO A 99 8.37 -18.81 -7.36
C PRO A 99 9.01 -19.92 -6.52
N PHE A 100 10.24 -19.70 -6.07
CA PHE A 100 11.02 -20.69 -5.31
C PHE A 100 10.23 -21.28 -4.11
N ASP A 101 9.53 -20.45 -3.39
CA ASP A 101 8.79 -20.85 -2.17
C ASP A 101 7.56 -21.74 -2.44
N LEU A 102 7.11 -21.83 -3.69
CA LEU A 102 6.02 -22.72 -4.08
C LEU A 102 6.49 -24.12 -4.53
N ASN A 103 7.79 -24.34 -4.67
CA ASN A 103 8.32 -25.63 -5.10
C ASN A 103 8.07 -26.78 -4.09
N HIS A 104 7.64 -26.45 -2.87
CA HIS A 104 7.31 -27.41 -1.83
C HIS A 104 5.79 -27.76 -1.76
N VAL A 105 4.99 -27.12 -2.60
CA VAL A 105 3.53 -27.33 -2.66
C VAL A 105 3.21 -28.23 -3.85
N ILE A 106 2.32 -29.21 -3.64
CA ILE A 106 1.83 -30.06 -4.73
C ILE A 106 0.87 -29.22 -5.58
N ILE A 107 1.23 -28.99 -6.85
CA ILE A 107 0.45 -28.20 -7.79
C ILE A 107 -0.04 -29.12 -8.93
N HIS A 108 -1.34 -29.18 -9.12
CA HIS A 108 -1.98 -29.96 -10.18
C HIS A 108 -2.10 -29.12 -11.45
N SER A 109 -1.36 -29.49 -12.48
CA SER A 109 -1.27 -28.68 -13.70
C SER A 109 -2.34 -29.03 -14.73
N TYR A 110 -2.87 -27.98 -15.39
CA TYR A 110 -3.74 -28.09 -16.55
C TYR A 110 -3.24 -27.23 -17.72
N GLN A 111 -3.68 -27.55 -18.94
CA GLN A 111 -3.31 -26.82 -20.14
C GLN A 111 -4.36 -25.76 -20.48
N HIS A 112 -3.91 -24.51 -20.71
CA HIS A 112 -4.75 -23.41 -21.15
C HIS A 112 -4.19 -22.77 -22.43
N LEU A 113 -5.01 -22.64 -23.46
CA LEU A 113 -4.58 -22.10 -24.75
C LEU A 113 -4.60 -20.57 -24.83
N GLY A 114 -5.11 -19.92 -23.79
CA GLY A 114 -5.26 -18.45 -23.68
C GLY A 114 -6.73 -18.04 -23.62
N ASP A 115 -7.41 -18.07 -24.73
CA ASP A 115 -8.85 -17.81 -24.85
C ASP A 115 -9.72 -19.08 -24.81
N ALA A 116 -9.14 -20.28 -24.79
CA ALA A 116 -9.83 -21.55 -24.78
C ALA A 116 -9.09 -22.61 -23.94
N ILE A 117 -9.84 -23.65 -23.56
CA ILE A 117 -9.28 -24.90 -23.02
C ILE A 117 -9.78 -26.01 -23.95
N ASP A 118 -8.87 -26.87 -24.40
CA ASP A 118 -9.21 -27.97 -25.27
C ASP A 118 -10.17 -28.97 -24.60
N TYR A 119 -11.08 -29.57 -25.38
CA TYR A 119 -12.06 -30.49 -24.82
C TYR A 119 -11.42 -31.73 -24.18
N GLU A 120 -10.39 -32.29 -24.78
CA GLU A 120 -9.69 -33.45 -24.21
C GLU A 120 -9.03 -33.10 -22.88
N GLU A 121 -8.49 -31.89 -22.79
CA GLU A 121 -7.91 -31.37 -21.56
C GLU A 121 -8.97 -31.13 -20.48
N VAL A 122 -10.15 -30.63 -20.85
CA VAL A 122 -11.27 -30.46 -19.91
C VAL A 122 -11.65 -31.81 -19.29
N GLU A 123 -11.81 -32.86 -20.10
CA GLU A 123 -12.16 -34.20 -19.62
C GLU A 123 -11.03 -34.81 -18.76
N ARG A 124 -9.78 -34.70 -19.23
CA ARG A 124 -8.61 -35.18 -18.50
C ARG A 124 -8.49 -34.53 -17.13
N PHE A 125 -8.54 -33.18 -17.09
CA PHE A 125 -8.31 -32.45 -15.84
C PHE A 125 -9.48 -32.59 -14.88
N ARG A 126 -10.72 -32.61 -15.35
CA ARG A 126 -11.89 -32.90 -14.50
C ARG A 126 -11.77 -34.24 -13.80
N GLY A 127 -11.37 -35.29 -14.52
CA GLY A 127 -11.13 -36.59 -13.96
C GLY A 127 -10.03 -36.57 -12.89
N ALA A 128 -8.90 -35.91 -13.18
CA ALA A 128 -7.80 -35.76 -12.25
C ALA A 128 -8.21 -34.98 -10.99
N LEU A 129 -8.85 -33.81 -11.18
CA LEU A 129 -9.31 -32.97 -10.06
C LEU A 129 -10.36 -33.68 -9.19
N SER A 130 -11.28 -34.43 -9.80
CA SER A 130 -12.28 -35.23 -9.06
C SER A 130 -11.62 -36.24 -8.13
N ASN A 131 -10.57 -36.94 -8.61
CA ASN A 131 -9.81 -37.88 -7.80
C ASN A 131 -9.05 -37.21 -6.67
N VAL A 132 -8.44 -36.03 -6.94
CA VAL A 132 -7.72 -35.26 -5.93
C VAL A 132 -8.67 -34.77 -4.86
N ILE A 133 -9.84 -34.22 -5.22
CA ILE A 133 -10.86 -33.77 -4.26
C ILE A 133 -11.29 -34.95 -3.35
N GLN A 134 -11.56 -36.11 -3.95
CA GLN A 134 -11.97 -37.29 -3.18
C GLN A 134 -10.88 -37.70 -2.20
N THR A 135 -9.62 -37.74 -2.67
CA THR A 135 -8.48 -38.15 -1.83
C THR A 135 -8.28 -37.19 -0.66
N VAL A 136 -8.36 -35.90 -0.90
CA VAL A 136 -8.13 -34.84 0.10
C VAL A 136 -9.25 -34.83 1.15
N LEU A 137 -10.49 -35.09 0.75
CA LEU A 137 -11.61 -35.14 1.67
C LEU A 137 -11.60 -36.44 2.50
N ASP A 138 -11.16 -37.55 1.92
CA ASP A 138 -11.19 -38.86 2.62
C ASP A 138 -10.03 -39.02 3.61
N LYS A 139 -8.86 -38.48 3.33
CA LYS A 139 -7.63 -38.83 4.05
C LYS A 139 -7.23 -37.85 5.15
N ASN A 140 -7.68 -36.59 5.13
CA ASN A 140 -7.25 -35.56 6.09
C ASN A 140 -5.71 -35.51 6.27
N GLU A 141 -4.96 -35.73 5.19
CA GLU A 141 -3.49 -35.59 5.18
C GLU A 141 -3.11 -34.12 5.17
N ASN A 142 -2.04 -33.76 5.89
CA ASN A 142 -1.56 -32.39 5.94
C ASN A 142 -1.08 -31.94 4.54
N ASP A 143 -1.76 -30.93 3.97
CA ASP A 143 -1.44 -30.31 2.68
C ASP A 143 -0.84 -28.92 2.83
N SER A 144 -0.71 -28.43 4.06
CA SER A 144 -0.14 -27.13 4.38
C SER A 144 1.35 -27.21 4.68
N PRO A 145 2.22 -26.47 3.96
CA PRO A 145 3.62 -26.34 4.31
C PRO A 145 3.86 -25.81 5.72
N VAL A 146 2.99 -24.90 6.19
CA VAL A 146 3.07 -24.32 7.53
C VAL A 146 3.04 -25.39 8.61
N TYR A 147 2.08 -26.30 8.55
CA TYR A 147 1.95 -27.38 9.55
C TYR A 147 2.94 -28.54 9.30
N THR A 148 3.49 -28.65 8.09
CA THR A 148 4.58 -29.60 7.80
C THR A 148 5.87 -29.19 8.50
N TYR A 149 6.22 -27.89 8.45
CA TYR A 149 7.44 -27.38 9.05
C TYR A 149 7.28 -26.96 10.52
N LEU A 150 6.09 -26.50 10.91
CA LEU A 150 5.77 -26.07 12.27
C LEU A 150 4.88 -27.12 12.96
N GLN A 151 5.44 -28.30 13.21
CA GLN A 151 4.71 -29.47 13.76
C GLN A 151 4.02 -29.22 15.12
N SER A 152 4.48 -28.22 15.86
CA SER A 152 3.87 -27.82 17.14
C SER A 152 2.73 -26.81 17.00
N LEU A 153 2.46 -26.32 15.79
CA LEU A 153 1.40 -25.37 15.56
C LEU A 153 0.04 -26.05 15.65
N ILE A 154 -0.84 -25.50 16.47
CA ILE A 154 -2.22 -25.99 16.64
C ILE A 154 -3.13 -25.14 15.78
N PRO A 155 -3.94 -25.75 14.87
CA PRO A 155 -4.89 -24.99 14.05
C PRO A 155 -5.90 -24.24 14.92
N PRO A 156 -6.37 -23.07 14.50
CA PRO A 156 -7.46 -22.38 15.19
C PRO A 156 -8.71 -23.27 15.26
N LYS A 157 -9.18 -23.53 16.47
CA LYS A 157 -10.42 -24.32 16.72
C LYS A 157 -11.61 -23.34 16.67
N LEU A 158 -12.09 -23.06 15.48
CA LEU A 158 -13.15 -22.07 15.28
C LEU A 158 -14.43 -22.47 16.00
N GLN A 159 -14.81 -23.76 15.95
CA GLN A 159 -16.07 -24.24 16.53
C GLN A 159 -16.05 -24.18 18.06
N GLU A 160 -14.95 -24.58 18.70
CA GLU A 160 -14.77 -24.44 20.16
C GLU A 160 -14.65 -22.97 20.59
N GLN A 161 -14.05 -22.09 19.75
CA GLN A 161 -13.97 -20.66 20.04
C GLN A 161 -15.30 -19.96 19.85
N ILE A 162 -16.11 -20.35 18.85
CA ILE A 162 -17.46 -19.84 18.64
C ILE A 162 -18.38 -20.37 19.73
N GLU A 163 -18.35 -21.69 20.06
CA GLU A 163 -19.13 -22.26 21.13
C GLU A 163 -18.73 -21.72 22.52
N LYS A 164 -17.44 -21.49 22.73
CA LYS A 164 -16.93 -20.84 23.92
C LYS A 164 -17.32 -19.37 23.97
N ALA A 165 -17.19 -18.63 22.85
CA ALA A 165 -17.65 -17.25 22.75
C ALA A 165 -19.17 -17.12 22.89
N VAL A 166 -19.97 -18.08 22.38
CA VAL A 166 -21.42 -18.14 22.55
C VAL A 166 -21.78 -18.54 23.98
N ASN A 167 -21.06 -19.47 24.59
CA ASN A 167 -21.30 -19.92 25.98
C ASN A 167 -20.74 -18.89 26.99
N ASP A 168 -19.64 -18.22 26.71
CA ASP A 168 -19.10 -17.15 27.53
C ASP A 168 -19.90 -15.85 27.37
N SER A 169 -20.49 -15.57 26.20
CA SER A 169 -21.45 -14.47 26.03
C SER A 169 -22.79 -14.68 26.75
N ALA A 170 -23.10 -15.91 27.16
CA ALA A 170 -24.22 -16.18 28.08
C ALA A 170 -23.86 -15.92 29.56
N LYS A 171 -22.60 -15.68 29.89
CA LYS A 171 -22.08 -15.53 31.28
C LYS A 171 -21.21 -14.30 31.57
N THR A 172 -20.82 -13.53 30.54
CA THR A 172 -19.97 -12.37 30.71
C THR A 172 -20.44 -11.24 29.79
N GLU A 173 -20.33 -10.00 30.27
CA GLU A 173 -20.69 -8.80 29.50
C GLU A 173 -20.00 -8.74 28.12
N PRO A 174 -20.62 -8.15 27.11
CA PRO A 174 -20.25 -8.33 25.72
C PRO A 174 -18.91 -7.64 25.37
N ILE A 175 -17.89 -8.46 25.08
CA ILE A 175 -16.63 -8.05 24.42
C ILE A 175 -16.82 -7.46 23.00
N PRO A 176 -17.97 -7.63 22.29
CA PRO A 176 -18.19 -6.99 21.00
C PRO A 176 -18.23 -5.47 21.00
N GLU A 177 -18.45 -4.82 22.14
CA GLU A 177 -18.53 -3.35 22.18
C GLU A 177 -17.19 -2.66 22.01
N VAL A 178 -16.10 -3.22 22.52
CA VAL A 178 -14.78 -2.56 22.44
C VAL A 178 -14.20 -2.66 21.03
N GLY A 179 -14.31 -3.81 20.35
CA GLY A 179 -13.83 -3.96 18.98
C GLY A 179 -14.64 -3.12 17.99
N LYS A 180 -15.98 -3.09 18.14
CA LYS A 180 -16.84 -2.20 17.35
C LYS A 180 -16.61 -0.74 17.70
N ALA A 181 -16.43 -0.41 18.98
CA ALA A 181 -16.10 0.94 19.40
C ALA A 181 -14.75 1.40 18.84
N LEU A 182 -13.74 0.52 18.85
CA LEU A 182 -12.41 0.83 18.31
C LEU A 182 -12.48 1.09 16.78
N SER A 183 -13.17 0.25 16.01
CA SER A 183 -13.31 0.44 14.57
C SER A 183 -14.08 1.72 14.22
N LEU A 184 -15.14 2.05 14.97
CA LEU A 184 -15.88 3.30 14.78
C LEU A 184 -15.03 4.52 15.12
N ILE A 185 -14.22 4.48 16.18
CA ILE A 185 -13.30 5.55 16.57
C ILE A 185 -12.24 5.75 15.48
N ILE A 186 -11.67 4.66 14.94
CA ILE A 186 -10.71 4.73 13.86
C ILE A 186 -11.34 5.35 12.62
N GLN A 187 -12.53 4.90 12.22
CA GLN A 187 -13.23 5.46 11.07
C GLN A 187 -13.52 6.95 11.26
N GLU A 188 -14.05 7.35 12.41
CA GLU A 188 -14.30 8.76 12.71
C GLU A 188 -13.01 9.61 12.74
N ALA A 189 -11.89 9.01 13.14
CA ALA A 189 -10.58 9.65 13.11
C ALA A 189 -10.07 9.85 11.66
N GLU A 190 -10.28 8.86 10.78
CA GLU A 190 -9.93 8.97 9.36
C GLU A 190 -10.82 10.02 8.67
N ASP A 191 -12.13 10.03 8.92
CA ASP A 191 -13.05 11.05 8.42
C ASP A 191 -12.64 12.47 8.87
N ALA A 192 -12.14 12.60 10.11
CA ALA A 192 -11.61 13.86 10.62
C ALA A 192 -10.32 14.30 9.91
N ILE A 193 -9.47 13.35 9.48
CA ILE A 193 -8.30 13.64 8.63
C ILE A 193 -8.73 14.15 7.25
N GLU A 194 -9.72 13.51 6.63
CA GLU A 194 -10.22 13.92 5.32
C GLU A 194 -10.78 15.35 5.36
N THR A 195 -11.49 15.69 6.42
CA THR A 195 -12.01 17.05 6.66
C THR A 195 -10.96 18.01 7.25
N LYS A 196 -9.70 17.55 7.47
CA LYS A 196 -8.58 18.30 8.06
C LYS A 196 -8.80 18.79 9.48
N ASP A 197 -9.72 18.18 10.21
CA ASP A 197 -9.85 18.39 11.65
C ASP A 197 -8.82 17.52 12.39
N PHE A 198 -7.54 17.90 12.25
CA PHE A 198 -6.43 17.15 12.84
C PHE A 198 -6.45 17.16 14.38
N ALA A 199 -7.08 18.17 15.00
CA ALA A 199 -7.25 18.21 16.45
C ALA A 199 -8.21 17.10 16.92
N LYS A 200 -9.35 16.94 16.25
CA LYS A 200 -10.31 15.87 16.49
C LYS A 200 -9.67 14.51 16.19
N ALA A 201 -9.00 14.36 15.04
CA ALA A 201 -8.34 13.13 14.65
C ALA A 201 -7.27 12.69 15.68
N LYS A 202 -6.41 13.61 16.18
CA LYS A 202 -5.44 13.34 17.24
C LYS A 202 -6.11 12.75 18.48
N ASN A 203 -7.19 13.36 18.98
CA ASN A 203 -7.90 12.89 20.17
C ASN A 203 -8.52 11.51 19.98
N LEU A 204 -9.08 11.26 18.81
CA LEU A 204 -9.67 9.95 18.48
C LEU A 204 -8.60 8.86 18.36
N PHE A 205 -7.48 9.11 17.66
CA PHE A 205 -6.38 8.14 17.61
C PHE A 205 -5.71 7.93 18.98
N GLN A 206 -5.62 8.96 19.81
CA GLN A 206 -5.13 8.80 21.19
C GLN A 206 -6.04 7.86 21.99
N THR A 207 -7.35 8.00 21.85
CA THR A 207 -8.35 7.10 22.45
C THR A 207 -8.21 5.68 21.90
N ALA A 208 -8.05 5.53 20.58
CA ALA A 208 -7.87 4.24 19.93
C ALA A 208 -6.60 3.51 20.42
N VAL A 209 -5.47 4.23 20.57
CA VAL A 209 -4.23 3.68 21.12
C VAL A 209 -4.41 3.23 22.58
N MET A 210 -5.12 4.00 23.41
CA MET A 210 -5.39 3.60 24.80
C MET A 210 -6.25 2.33 24.88
N LEU A 211 -7.30 2.23 24.06
CA LEU A 211 -8.18 1.07 24.03
C LEU A 211 -7.46 -0.18 23.50
N SER A 212 -6.67 -0.04 22.45
CA SER A 212 -5.89 -1.15 21.88
C SER A 212 -4.83 -1.68 22.86
N SER A 213 -4.09 -0.79 23.52
CA SER A 213 -3.03 -1.15 24.47
C SER A 213 -3.55 -1.85 25.72
N GLY A 214 -4.77 -1.54 26.15
CA GLY A 214 -5.41 -2.17 27.31
C GLY A 214 -5.74 -3.65 27.13
N HIS A 215 -5.82 -4.14 25.88
CA HIS A 215 -6.23 -5.51 25.59
C HIS A 215 -5.05 -6.44 25.21
N SER A 216 -4.03 -5.96 24.51
CA SER A 216 -2.97 -6.82 23.97
C SER A 216 -1.62 -6.66 24.67
N GLY A 217 -1.41 -5.57 25.39
CA GLY A 217 -0.09 -5.21 25.94
C GLY A 217 0.96 -4.89 24.86
N GLN A 218 0.62 -5.04 23.58
CA GLN A 218 1.46 -4.71 22.43
C GLN A 218 1.04 -3.38 21.82
N LYS A 219 2.04 -2.64 21.31
CA LYS A 219 1.78 -1.39 20.60
C LYS A 219 1.27 -1.70 19.18
N ASP A 220 0.14 -1.14 18.84
CA ASP A 220 -0.37 -1.16 17.46
C ASP A 220 0.40 -0.10 16.65
N HIS A 221 1.26 -0.55 15.75
CA HIS A 221 2.11 0.32 14.93
C HIS A 221 1.29 1.25 14.03
N TYR A 222 0.19 0.75 13.46
CA TYR A 222 -0.69 1.57 12.64
C TYR A 222 -1.30 2.73 13.43
N LEU A 223 -1.90 2.43 14.59
CA LEU A 223 -2.52 3.46 15.42
C LEU A 223 -1.51 4.50 15.93
N ILE A 224 -0.30 4.06 16.30
CA ILE A 224 0.75 4.98 16.72
C ILE A 224 1.24 5.85 15.56
N HIS A 225 1.41 5.28 14.36
CA HIS A 225 1.77 6.05 13.17
C HIS A 225 0.69 7.11 12.85
N ARG A 226 -0.60 6.73 12.86
CA ARG A 226 -1.70 7.67 12.62
C ARG A 226 -1.79 8.75 13.69
N LEU A 227 -1.56 8.39 14.97
CA LEU A 227 -1.48 9.35 16.06
C LEU A 227 -0.30 10.32 15.89
N ALA A 228 0.88 9.83 15.51
CA ALA A 228 2.05 10.66 15.25
C ALA A 228 1.78 11.66 14.11
N PHE A 229 1.19 11.19 13.01
CA PHE A 229 0.81 12.01 11.87
C PHE A 229 -0.19 13.13 12.28
N THR A 230 -1.26 12.77 12.98
CA THR A 230 -2.29 13.72 13.40
C THR A 230 -1.78 14.69 14.47
N THR A 231 -0.87 14.26 15.33
CA THR A 231 -0.21 15.10 16.35
C THR A 231 0.57 16.23 15.69
N TYR A 232 1.43 15.90 14.73
CA TYR A 232 2.23 16.89 14.02
C TYR A 232 1.35 17.84 13.17
N LYS A 233 0.29 17.32 12.55
CA LYS A 233 -0.63 18.13 11.75
C LYS A 233 -1.53 19.04 12.56
N ALA A 234 -1.94 18.61 13.75
CA ALA A 234 -2.75 19.42 14.66
C ALA A 234 -1.99 20.64 15.21
N ALA A 235 -0.66 20.55 15.32
CA ALA A 235 0.21 21.60 15.85
C ALA A 235 -0.24 22.12 17.25
N LEU A 236 -0.71 21.23 18.12
CA LEU A 236 -1.23 21.56 19.45
C LEU A 236 -0.38 20.92 20.56
N PRO A 237 0.01 21.65 21.63
CA PRO A 237 -0.36 23.06 21.95
C PRO A 237 0.34 24.09 21.06
N ASP A 238 1.47 23.75 20.47
CA ASP A 238 2.24 24.53 19.50
C ASP A 238 2.95 23.59 18.54
N LEU A 239 3.48 24.15 17.45
CA LEU A 239 4.10 23.35 16.37
C LEU A 239 5.32 22.56 16.88
N ILE A 240 6.24 23.19 17.60
CA ILE A 240 7.51 22.57 18.01
C ILE A 240 7.24 21.42 18.99
N THR A 241 6.39 21.65 19.99
CA THR A 241 5.98 20.61 20.94
C THR A 241 5.34 19.42 20.22
N SER A 242 4.44 19.68 19.27
CA SER A 242 3.78 18.61 18.49
C SER A 242 4.74 17.83 17.59
N LEU A 243 5.76 18.48 17.04
CA LEU A 243 6.79 17.79 16.25
C LEU A 243 7.60 16.83 17.11
N TYR A 244 8.05 17.26 18.29
CA TYR A 244 8.77 16.39 19.23
C TYR A 244 7.89 15.25 19.77
N GLU A 245 6.61 15.52 20.08
CA GLU A 245 5.65 14.49 20.49
C GLU A 245 5.45 13.45 19.39
N SER A 246 5.27 13.89 18.14
CA SER A 246 5.16 13.02 16.96
C SER A 246 6.41 12.16 16.79
N LEU A 247 7.60 12.76 16.87
CA LEU A 247 8.86 12.03 16.76
C LEU A 247 9.03 10.98 17.85
N ALA A 248 8.65 11.30 19.10
CA ALA A 248 8.67 10.35 20.21
C ALA A 248 7.74 9.16 19.98
N LEU A 249 6.55 9.40 19.41
CA LEU A 249 5.62 8.34 19.02
C LEU A 249 6.24 7.42 17.96
N LEU A 250 6.82 7.97 16.89
CA LEU A 250 7.46 7.20 15.83
C LEU A 250 8.67 6.40 16.35
N LYS A 251 9.50 6.99 17.22
CA LYS A 251 10.61 6.28 17.88
C LYS A 251 10.12 5.12 18.76
N SER A 252 8.92 5.23 19.34
CA SER A 252 8.34 4.18 20.18
C SER A 252 7.96 2.90 19.42
N ILE A 253 7.93 2.92 18.10
CA ILE A 253 7.64 1.78 17.20
C ILE A 253 8.87 1.36 16.37
N ASN A 254 10.05 1.44 16.96
CA ASN A 254 11.33 1.00 16.39
C ASN A 254 11.73 1.72 15.09
N LEU A 255 11.56 3.04 15.03
CA LEU A 255 11.85 3.87 13.87
C LEU A 255 13.24 3.59 13.26
N ASP A 256 14.27 3.41 14.07
CA ASP A 256 15.66 3.26 13.61
C ASP A 256 15.85 1.99 12.76
N THR A 257 15.09 0.94 13.03
CA THR A 257 15.15 -0.35 12.32
C THR A 257 13.92 -0.62 11.46
N SER A 258 12.93 0.27 11.46
CA SER A 258 11.70 0.11 10.71
C SER A 258 11.97 0.11 9.20
N ASN A 259 11.42 -0.88 8.50
CA ASN A 259 11.31 -0.93 7.04
C ASN A 259 9.90 -0.51 6.55
N ASP A 260 9.03 -0.08 7.46
CA ASP A 260 7.77 0.54 7.06
C ASP A 260 8.04 1.93 6.48
N PRO A 261 7.84 2.09 5.16
CA PRO A 261 8.27 3.30 4.48
C PRO A 261 7.40 4.51 4.82
N GLU A 262 6.17 4.32 5.28
CA GLU A 262 5.30 5.43 5.71
C GLU A 262 5.75 5.99 7.06
N THR A 263 6.08 5.12 8.02
CA THR A 263 6.66 5.53 9.32
C THR A 263 7.97 6.30 9.10
N VAL A 264 8.86 5.78 8.25
CA VAL A 264 10.16 6.42 7.96
C VAL A 264 9.98 7.75 7.23
N SER A 265 9.05 7.81 6.26
CA SER A 265 8.72 9.03 5.52
C SER A 265 8.13 10.12 6.43
N SER A 266 7.26 9.74 7.36
CA SER A 266 6.68 10.64 8.36
C SER A 266 7.75 11.22 9.29
N ALA A 267 8.71 10.40 9.73
CA ALA A 267 9.86 10.86 10.52
C ALA A 267 10.71 11.88 9.75
N GLY A 268 11.01 11.60 8.47
CA GLY A 268 11.72 12.54 7.60
C GLY A 268 11.02 13.89 7.48
N ALA A 269 9.69 13.89 7.38
CA ALA A 269 8.90 15.12 7.31
C ALA A 269 8.91 15.90 8.63
N VAL A 270 8.83 15.21 9.77
CA VAL A 270 8.89 15.83 11.10
C VAL A 270 10.28 16.44 11.34
N GLU A 271 11.34 15.70 11.05
CA GLU A 271 12.73 16.16 11.22
C GLU A 271 13.03 17.36 10.28
N LYS A 272 12.58 17.32 9.01
CA LYS A 272 12.69 18.48 8.11
C LYS A 272 12.02 19.70 8.70
N LYS A 273 10.84 19.53 9.29
CA LYS A 273 10.09 20.64 9.86
C LYS A 273 10.75 21.22 11.13
N LEU A 274 11.34 20.37 11.97
CA LEU A 274 12.16 20.81 13.11
C LEU A 274 13.35 21.64 12.66
N TYR A 275 14.08 21.20 11.63
CA TYR A 275 15.15 21.99 11.01
C TYR A 275 14.65 23.34 10.49
N GLU A 276 13.54 23.36 9.75
CA GLU A 276 12.92 24.59 9.22
C GLU A 276 12.48 25.55 10.36
N CYS A 277 12.15 25.02 11.53
CA CYS A 277 11.84 25.81 12.73
C CYS A 277 13.09 26.29 13.50
N GLY A 278 14.29 25.90 13.09
CA GLY A 278 15.55 26.32 13.70
C GLY A 278 15.97 25.53 14.94
N GLU A 279 15.41 24.33 15.14
CA GLU A 279 15.67 23.48 16.30
C GLU A 279 17.04 22.76 16.27
N GLY A 280 17.80 22.96 15.18
CA GLY A 280 19.19 22.51 15.07
C GLY A 280 19.49 21.76 13.78
N GLU A 281 20.77 21.78 13.41
CA GLU A 281 21.28 21.16 12.17
C GLU A 281 21.18 19.62 12.19
N GLN A 282 21.20 18.99 13.36
CA GLN A 282 21.05 17.54 13.50
C GLN A 282 19.73 17.02 12.89
N HIS A 283 18.67 17.83 12.94
CA HIS A 283 17.38 17.47 12.35
C HIS A 283 17.43 17.39 10.83
N LEU A 284 18.34 18.13 10.20
CA LEU A 284 18.54 18.04 8.76
C LEU A 284 19.21 16.72 8.35
N GLU A 285 20.26 16.30 9.07
CA GLU A 285 20.95 15.02 8.82
C GLU A 285 19.98 13.83 9.00
N GLU A 286 19.21 13.82 10.09
CA GLU A 286 18.18 12.82 10.35
C GLU A 286 17.11 12.81 9.26
N SER A 287 16.65 13.97 8.83
CA SER A 287 15.66 14.09 7.74
C SER A 287 16.18 13.50 6.42
N ILE A 288 17.43 13.78 6.05
CA ILE A 288 18.06 13.21 4.85
C ILE A 288 18.10 11.68 4.95
N MET A 289 18.55 11.16 6.09
CA MET A 289 18.64 9.71 6.33
C MET A 289 17.27 9.03 6.17
N TYR A 290 16.22 9.59 6.76
CA TYR A 290 14.87 9.04 6.68
C TYR A 290 14.27 9.16 5.28
N PHE A 291 14.38 10.32 4.61
CA PHE A 291 13.88 10.46 3.24
C PHE A 291 14.67 9.62 2.24
N GLN A 292 15.97 9.47 2.40
CA GLN A 292 16.77 8.60 1.56
C GLN A 292 16.33 7.13 1.72
N ARG A 293 16.16 6.66 2.96
CA ARG A 293 15.69 5.30 3.24
C ARG A 293 14.29 5.06 2.67
N SER A 294 13.31 5.93 2.94
CA SER A 294 11.96 5.79 2.42
C SER A 294 11.89 5.92 0.90
N TYR A 295 12.72 6.77 0.29
CA TYR A 295 12.80 6.91 -1.15
C TYR A 295 13.30 5.62 -1.83
N TYR A 296 14.32 4.97 -1.29
CA TYR A 296 14.80 3.70 -1.83
C TYR A 296 13.81 2.55 -1.62
N LEU A 297 13.02 2.57 -0.54
CA LEU A 297 11.99 1.57 -0.29
C LEU A 297 10.78 1.74 -1.22
N LEU A 298 10.25 2.96 -1.37
CA LEU A 298 9.01 3.23 -2.12
C LEU A 298 9.24 3.62 -3.57
N ASN A 299 10.39 4.22 -3.90
CA ASN A 299 10.67 4.79 -5.22
C ASN A 299 9.50 5.65 -5.75
N ASN A 300 9.01 6.58 -4.91
CA ASN A 300 7.89 7.45 -5.20
C ASN A 300 8.28 8.94 -5.30
N ARG A 301 7.39 9.74 -5.87
CA ARG A 301 7.62 11.19 -6.11
C ARG A 301 7.77 11.97 -4.80
N TYR A 302 6.91 11.71 -3.81
CA TYR A 302 6.90 12.45 -2.55
C TYR A 302 8.23 12.39 -1.82
N ASN A 303 8.77 11.17 -1.63
CA ASN A 303 10.06 11.00 -0.95
C ASN A 303 11.22 11.55 -1.77
N GLY A 304 11.16 11.44 -3.11
CA GLY A 304 12.19 11.99 -3.99
C GLY A 304 12.25 13.51 -3.94
N ILE A 305 11.12 14.18 -3.98
CA ILE A 305 11.04 15.66 -3.85
C ILE A 305 11.61 16.12 -2.51
N ASN A 306 11.21 15.49 -1.42
CA ASN A 306 11.68 15.86 -0.09
C ASN A 306 13.17 15.56 0.10
N LEU A 307 13.65 14.41 -0.42
CA LEU A 307 15.09 14.10 -0.41
C LEU A 307 15.90 15.17 -1.15
N ALA A 308 15.48 15.53 -2.35
CA ALA A 308 16.21 16.55 -3.13
C ALA A 308 16.22 17.91 -2.43
N MET A 309 15.12 18.30 -1.79
CA MET A 309 15.04 19.53 -1.01
C MET A 309 15.94 19.50 0.23
N THR A 310 15.97 18.40 0.97
CA THR A 310 16.83 18.27 2.16
C THR A 310 18.32 18.23 1.80
N LEU A 311 18.68 17.63 0.66
CA LEU A 311 20.04 17.69 0.12
C LEU A 311 20.45 19.11 -0.26
N LEU A 312 19.53 19.92 -0.84
CA LEU A 312 19.77 21.30 -1.12
C LEU A 312 19.95 22.12 0.18
N TYR A 313 19.12 21.89 1.19
CA TYR A 313 19.30 22.49 2.51
C TYR A 313 20.66 22.13 3.09
N HIS A 314 21.11 20.88 2.98
CA HIS A 314 22.41 20.44 3.48
C HIS A 314 23.55 21.17 2.74
N ALA A 315 23.49 21.27 1.41
CA ALA A 315 24.47 22.02 0.62
C ALA A 315 24.60 23.49 1.05
N THR A 316 23.55 24.09 1.61
CA THR A 316 23.56 25.50 2.08
C THR A 316 23.72 25.65 3.58
N SER A 317 23.74 24.56 4.33
CA SER A 317 23.84 24.53 5.79
C SER A 317 25.25 24.85 6.29
N LYS A 318 25.36 25.03 7.59
CA LYS A 318 26.64 25.22 8.29
C LYS A 318 27.40 23.90 8.47
N LEU A 319 26.77 22.75 8.23
CA LEU A 319 27.39 21.43 8.32
C LEU A 319 28.44 21.21 7.23
N VAL A 320 28.21 21.79 6.06
CA VAL A 320 29.09 21.61 4.90
C VAL A 320 30.17 22.70 4.86
N HIS A 321 31.43 22.26 4.87
CA HIS A 321 32.59 23.16 4.99
C HIS A 321 33.38 23.32 3.69
N SER A 322 33.09 22.52 2.64
CA SER A 322 33.80 22.58 1.36
C SER A 322 32.87 22.67 0.16
N ASP A 323 33.31 23.29 -0.93
CA ASP A 323 32.57 23.33 -2.17
C ASP A 323 32.43 21.94 -2.80
N GLN A 324 33.36 21.02 -2.55
CA GLN A 324 33.27 19.64 -3.02
C GLN A 324 32.07 18.90 -2.40
N GLU A 325 31.85 19.06 -1.10
CA GLU A 325 30.70 18.49 -0.41
C GLU A 325 29.40 19.12 -0.92
N ARG A 326 29.35 20.46 -1.05
CA ARG A 326 28.20 21.18 -1.62
C ARG A 326 27.85 20.67 -3.01
N ILE A 327 28.84 20.51 -3.88
CA ILE A 327 28.68 19.98 -5.23
C ILE A 327 28.16 18.54 -5.20
N ALA A 328 28.64 17.70 -4.27
CA ALA A 328 28.17 16.31 -4.14
C ALA A 328 26.68 16.26 -3.82
N ASP A 329 26.22 17.04 -2.85
CA ASP A 329 24.80 17.14 -2.50
C ASP A 329 23.95 17.67 -3.66
N LEU A 330 24.42 18.72 -4.32
CA LEU A 330 23.74 19.33 -5.47
C LEU A 330 23.61 18.34 -6.64
N ILE A 331 24.66 17.58 -6.94
CA ILE A 331 24.61 16.53 -7.97
C ILE A 331 23.61 15.45 -7.56
N PHE A 332 23.57 15.06 -6.27
CA PHE A 332 22.64 14.07 -5.80
C PHE A 332 21.19 14.59 -5.87
N ALA A 333 20.94 15.84 -5.47
CA ALA A 333 19.63 16.48 -5.63
C ALA A 333 19.18 16.52 -7.10
N GLN A 334 20.06 16.92 -8.04
CA GLN A 334 19.76 16.94 -9.48
C GLN A 334 19.43 15.54 -10.03
N ARG A 335 20.18 14.51 -9.62
CA ARG A 335 19.90 13.12 -10.01
C ARG A 335 18.55 12.67 -9.48
N THR A 336 18.22 13.06 -8.25
CA THR A 336 16.94 12.76 -7.62
C THR A 336 15.79 13.44 -8.35
N TRP A 337 15.88 14.74 -8.68
CA TRP A 337 14.88 15.44 -9.48
C TRP A 337 14.68 14.80 -10.86
N LYS A 338 15.75 14.43 -11.57
CA LYS A 338 15.66 13.72 -12.85
C LYS A 338 14.95 12.37 -12.70
N ARG A 339 15.21 11.65 -11.62
CA ARG A 339 14.50 10.38 -11.34
C ARG A 339 13.02 10.63 -11.00
N VAL A 340 12.71 11.69 -10.25
CA VAL A 340 11.31 12.07 -9.96
C VAL A 340 10.57 12.45 -11.25
N LEU A 341 11.18 13.11 -12.22
CA LEU A 341 10.57 13.36 -13.53
C LEU A 341 10.18 12.05 -14.22
N TYR A 342 11.07 11.06 -14.23
CA TYR A 342 10.74 9.73 -14.75
C TYR A 342 9.56 9.09 -14.01
N LEU A 343 9.50 9.23 -12.67
CA LEU A 343 8.38 8.72 -11.87
C LEU A 343 7.07 9.47 -12.20
N CYS A 344 7.16 10.78 -12.45
CA CYS A 344 6.01 11.56 -12.90
C CYS A 344 5.46 11.05 -14.24
N ASP A 345 6.34 10.71 -15.20
CA ASP A 345 5.92 10.18 -16.50
C ASP A 345 5.26 8.81 -16.38
N ARG A 346 5.85 7.92 -15.59
CA ARG A 346 5.30 6.59 -15.27
C ARG A 346 3.90 6.71 -14.63
N ASP A 347 3.80 7.52 -13.60
CA ASP A 347 2.57 7.67 -12.83
C ASP A 347 1.47 8.36 -13.67
N TRP A 348 1.83 9.34 -14.49
CA TRP A 348 0.89 9.97 -15.41
C TRP A 348 0.26 8.98 -16.38
N ALA A 349 1.08 8.14 -17.03
CA ALA A 349 0.60 7.12 -17.95
C ALA A 349 -0.32 6.11 -17.25
N LEU A 350 0.03 5.69 -16.03
CA LEU A 350 -0.78 4.78 -15.22
C LEU A 350 -2.14 5.40 -14.87
N PHE A 351 -2.16 6.64 -14.41
CA PHE A 351 -3.40 7.32 -14.06
C PHE A 351 -4.29 7.58 -15.27
N GLU A 352 -3.74 7.96 -16.42
CA GLU A 352 -4.53 8.10 -17.66
C GLU A 352 -5.18 6.77 -18.09
N GLU A 353 -4.45 5.66 -17.98
CA GLU A 353 -4.98 4.34 -18.33
C GLU A 353 -6.08 3.92 -17.37
N THR A 354 -5.89 4.14 -16.07
CA THR A 354 -6.85 3.72 -15.03
C THR A 354 -8.12 4.59 -15.09
N GLU A 355 -7.97 5.91 -15.21
CA GLU A 355 -9.10 6.84 -15.36
C GLU A 355 -9.97 6.50 -16.57
N LYS A 356 -9.36 6.13 -17.71
CA LYS A 356 -10.12 5.67 -18.89
C LYS A 356 -10.95 4.42 -18.61
N LYS A 357 -10.46 3.50 -17.77
CA LYS A 357 -11.21 2.31 -17.37
C LYS A 357 -12.38 2.66 -16.45
N ASP A 358 -12.18 3.65 -15.59
CA ASP A 358 -13.16 4.09 -14.61
C ASP A 358 -14.15 5.15 -15.16
N GLN A 359 -13.97 5.57 -16.43
CA GLN A 359 -14.75 6.64 -17.04
C GLN A 359 -16.27 6.41 -17.00
N ALA A 360 -16.71 5.15 -17.06
CA ALA A 360 -18.12 4.80 -17.00
C ALA A 360 -18.69 5.10 -15.59
N LEU A 361 -17.92 4.84 -14.54
CA LEU A 361 -18.29 5.12 -13.15
C LEU A 361 -18.28 6.62 -12.87
N ILE A 362 -17.25 7.32 -13.34
CA ILE A 362 -17.11 8.77 -13.23
C ILE A 362 -18.29 9.49 -13.88
N ASN A 363 -18.69 9.07 -15.09
CA ASN A 363 -19.81 9.68 -15.84
C ASN A 363 -21.18 9.33 -15.27
N GLY A 364 -21.29 8.35 -14.38
CA GLY A 364 -22.54 7.91 -13.78
C GLY A 364 -23.18 8.89 -12.79
N ALA A 365 -22.55 10.04 -12.52
CA ALA A 365 -23.00 11.09 -11.60
C ALA A 365 -23.35 10.57 -10.19
N SER A 366 -22.82 9.43 -9.79
CA SER A 366 -22.91 8.91 -8.43
C SER A 366 -21.93 9.65 -7.51
N LYS A 367 -22.15 9.57 -6.19
CA LYS A 367 -21.21 10.11 -5.20
C LYS A 367 -19.82 9.49 -5.37
N ASP A 368 -19.75 8.17 -5.55
CA ASP A 368 -18.52 7.42 -5.76
C ASP A 368 -17.78 7.89 -7.03
N GLY A 369 -18.51 8.20 -8.12
CA GLY A 369 -17.94 8.73 -9.35
C GLY A 369 -17.32 10.12 -9.17
N GLN A 370 -17.94 10.98 -8.35
CA GLN A 370 -17.41 12.30 -8.02
C GLN A 370 -16.14 12.21 -7.18
N GLU A 371 -16.13 11.39 -6.12
CA GLU A 371 -14.96 11.14 -5.27
C GLU A 371 -13.79 10.58 -6.09
N LEU A 372 -14.06 9.66 -7.01
CA LEU A 372 -13.07 9.08 -7.89
C LEU A 372 -12.49 10.13 -8.86
N GLN A 373 -13.31 11.03 -9.42
CA GLN A 373 -12.84 12.13 -10.25
C GLN A 373 -11.96 13.11 -9.45
N GLU A 374 -12.35 13.46 -8.22
CA GLU A 374 -11.55 14.31 -7.34
C GLU A 374 -10.20 13.65 -7.02
N TYR A 375 -10.17 12.36 -6.77
CA TYR A 375 -8.93 11.61 -6.60
C TYR A 375 -8.01 11.72 -7.81
N TYR A 376 -8.51 11.47 -9.05
CA TYR A 376 -7.70 11.58 -10.27
C TYR A 376 -7.20 13.01 -10.49
N ASN A 377 -8.04 14.01 -10.28
CA ASN A 377 -7.66 15.41 -10.37
C ASN A 377 -6.53 15.75 -9.38
N SER A 378 -6.67 15.32 -8.13
CA SER A 378 -5.63 15.51 -7.11
C SER A 378 -4.30 14.87 -7.51
N GLN A 379 -4.31 13.63 -8.00
CA GLN A 379 -3.09 12.94 -8.43
C GLN A 379 -2.44 13.63 -9.63
N LYS A 380 -3.21 14.00 -10.65
CA LYS A 380 -2.72 14.74 -11.82
C LYS A 380 -2.12 16.09 -11.43
N TYR A 381 -2.78 16.83 -10.54
CA TYR A 381 -2.27 18.08 -10.01
C TYR A 381 -0.88 17.88 -9.38
N TRP A 382 -0.75 16.92 -8.46
CA TRP A 382 0.53 16.64 -7.80
C TRP A 382 1.63 16.19 -8.77
N ILE A 383 1.29 15.45 -9.83
CA ILE A 383 2.26 15.09 -10.85
C ILE A 383 2.79 16.35 -11.56
N LEU A 384 1.90 17.26 -11.98
CA LEU A 384 2.28 18.47 -12.70
C LEU A 384 3.13 19.41 -11.84
N VAL A 385 2.76 19.64 -10.58
CA VAL A 385 3.55 20.50 -9.69
C VAL A 385 4.88 19.87 -9.28
N ASN A 386 4.96 18.53 -9.15
CA ASN A 386 6.24 17.86 -8.93
C ASN A 386 7.15 17.98 -10.17
N ARG A 387 6.61 17.90 -11.40
CA ARG A 387 7.38 18.20 -12.61
C ARG A 387 7.90 19.63 -12.59
N ALA A 388 7.01 20.59 -12.29
CA ALA A 388 7.38 21.99 -12.21
C ALA A 388 8.51 22.23 -11.20
N GLU A 389 8.40 21.66 -9.98
CA GLU A 389 9.43 21.76 -8.95
C GLU A 389 10.77 21.17 -9.41
N CYS A 390 10.75 19.99 -10.03
CA CYS A 390 11.96 19.36 -10.54
C CYS A 390 12.64 20.20 -11.62
N TYR A 391 11.88 20.76 -12.57
CA TYR A 391 12.43 21.60 -13.62
C TYR A 391 12.95 22.92 -13.07
N PHE A 392 12.28 23.49 -12.05
CA PHE A 392 12.79 24.66 -11.34
C PHE A 392 14.15 24.37 -10.69
N GLY A 393 14.27 23.27 -9.95
CA GLY A 393 15.52 22.85 -9.33
C GLY A 393 16.64 22.55 -10.33
N LEU A 394 16.29 22.07 -11.53
CA LEU A 394 17.22 21.80 -12.63
C LEU A 394 17.58 23.05 -13.47
N GLY A 395 16.91 24.20 -13.25
CA GLY A 395 17.14 25.44 -13.98
C GLY A 395 16.47 25.52 -15.37
N ASP A 396 15.56 24.57 -15.66
CA ASP A 396 14.73 24.62 -16.89
C ASP A 396 13.43 25.39 -16.62
N PHE A 397 13.52 26.71 -16.73
CA PHE A 397 12.39 27.59 -16.40
C PHE A 397 11.31 27.63 -17.48
N GLU A 398 11.60 27.19 -18.70
CA GLU A 398 10.59 27.03 -19.74
C GLU A 398 9.66 25.88 -19.37
N ALA A 399 10.21 24.72 -19.07
CA ALA A 399 9.46 23.56 -18.61
C ALA A 399 8.75 23.84 -17.26
N TYR A 400 9.39 24.54 -16.31
CA TYR A 400 8.77 24.97 -15.06
C TYR A 400 7.49 25.78 -15.31
N ARG A 401 7.56 26.84 -16.14
CA ARG A 401 6.40 27.69 -16.48
C ARG A 401 5.30 26.87 -17.17
N LYS A 402 5.68 26.01 -18.11
CA LYS A 402 4.75 25.12 -18.81
C LYS A 402 3.93 24.28 -17.82
N TYR A 403 4.59 23.51 -16.97
CA TYR A 403 3.89 22.60 -16.06
C TYR A 403 3.16 23.32 -14.92
N THR A 404 3.63 24.48 -14.50
CA THR A 404 2.90 25.37 -13.59
C THR A 404 1.60 25.87 -14.22
N GLU A 405 1.62 26.25 -15.50
CA GLU A 405 0.40 26.67 -16.18
C GLU A 405 -0.56 25.53 -16.44
N GLU A 406 -0.05 24.36 -16.85
CA GLU A 406 -0.87 23.14 -17.01
C GLU A 406 -1.55 22.73 -15.69
N SER A 407 -0.89 22.89 -14.55
CA SER A 407 -1.44 22.55 -13.26
C SER A 407 -2.68 23.39 -12.87
N LYS A 408 -2.74 24.64 -13.33
CA LYS A 408 -3.89 25.54 -13.09
C LYS A 408 -5.17 25.09 -13.79
N ASN A 409 -5.05 24.27 -14.84
CA ASN A 409 -6.17 23.71 -15.58
C ASN A 409 -6.78 22.46 -14.89
N ILE A 410 -6.11 21.94 -13.86
CA ILE A 410 -6.61 20.79 -13.09
C ILE A 410 -7.36 21.32 -11.87
N PRO A 411 -8.62 20.88 -11.66
CA PRO A 411 -9.35 21.18 -10.43
C PRO A 411 -8.52 20.73 -9.20
N SER A 412 -8.22 21.66 -8.32
CA SER A 412 -7.39 21.42 -7.15
C SER A 412 -7.84 22.25 -5.96
N HIS A 413 -7.59 21.78 -4.76
CA HIS A 413 -7.89 22.52 -3.55
C HIS A 413 -6.88 23.66 -3.33
N LEU A 414 -7.34 24.76 -2.71
CA LEU A 414 -6.49 25.93 -2.42
C LEU A 414 -5.21 25.54 -1.65
N TRP A 415 -5.31 24.64 -0.69
CA TRP A 415 -4.17 24.18 0.10
C TRP A 415 -3.09 23.45 -0.70
N GLN A 416 -3.46 22.80 -1.81
CA GLN A 416 -2.50 22.16 -2.71
C GLN A 416 -1.69 23.23 -3.44
N GLN A 417 -2.36 24.30 -3.88
CA GLN A 417 -1.72 25.44 -4.55
C GLN A 417 -0.81 26.21 -3.59
N GLU A 418 -1.26 26.43 -2.36
CA GLU A 418 -0.46 27.06 -1.29
C GLU A 418 0.78 26.22 -0.97
N SER A 419 0.63 24.91 -0.84
CA SER A 419 1.74 23.99 -0.58
C SER A 419 2.80 24.03 -1.68
N PHE A 420 2.41 24.05 -2.95
CA PHE A 420 3.34 24.16 -4.07
C PHE A 420 4.06 25.52 -4.06
N THR A 421 3.32 26.60 -3.82
CA THR A 421 3.88 27.97 -3.77
C THR A 421 4.89 28.11 -2.62
N GLU A 422 4.56 27.57 -1.44
CA GLU A 422 5.45 27.54 -0.28
C GLU A 422 6.75 26.76 -0.60
N GLN A 423 6.62 25.62 -1.27
CA GLN A 423 7.75 24.77 -1.62
C GLN A 423 8.71 25.49 -2.59
N ILE A 424 8.21 26.12 -3.64
CA ILE A 424 9.04 26.92 -4.56
C ILE A 424 9.67 28.12 -3.83
N GLY A 425 8.91 28.78 -2.96
CA GLY A 425 9.40 29.88 -2.14
C GLY A 425 10.56 29.50 -1.21
N LYS A 426 10.63 28.23 -0.77
CA LYS A 426 11.74 27.68 0.01
C LYS A 426 12.92 27.24 -0.87
N LEU A 427 12.65 26.70 -2.05
CA LEU A 427 13.65 26.18 -2.97
C LEU A 427 14.51 27.30 -3.58
N GLU A 428 13.89 28.39 -4.00
CA GLU A 428 14.54 29.51 -4.70
C GLU A 428 15.67 30.18 -3.91
N PRO A 429 15.48 30.59 -2.63
CA PRO A 429 16.55 31.20 -1.85
C PRO A 429 17.77 30.28 -1.68
N GLU A 430 17.55 29.00 -1.52
CA GLU A 430 18.64 28.04 -1.34
C GLU A 430 19.42 27.84 -2.65
N LEU A 431 18.73 27.72 -3.79
CA LEU A 431 19.39 27.65 -5.10
C LEU A 431 20.18 28.92 -5.44
N LYS A 432 19.70 30.09 -5.03
CA LYS A 432 20.45 31.36 -5.18
C LYS A 432 21.82 31.36 -4.47
N LYS A 433 21.92 30.67 -3.33
CA LYS A 433 23.17 30.56 -2.56
C LYS A 433 24.20 29.68 -3.27
N VAL A 434 23.81 28.55 -3.85
CA VAL A 434 24.72 27.51 -4.33
C VAL A 434 24.62 27.22 -5.83
N GLY A 435 23.65 27.79 -6.55
CA GLY A 435 23.40 27.48 -7.95
C GLY A 435 24.58 27.83 -8.87
N HIS A 436 25.49 28.76 -8.45
CA HIS A 436 26.70 29.08 -9.16
C HIS A 436 27.72 27.93 -9.22
N LEU A 437 27.58 26.91 -8.34
CA LEU A 437 28.41 25.72 -8.32
C LEU A 437 27.90 24.63 -9.29
N LEU A 438 26.71 24.81 -9.87
CA LEU A 438 26.12 23.86 -10.81
C LEU A 438 26.62 24.10 -12.25
N GLU A 439 26.61 23.03 -13.06
CA GLU A 439 26.83 23.16 -14.51
C GLU A 439 25.70 22.44 -15.28
N PRO A 440 24.89 23.17 -16.06
CA PRO A 440 24.93 24.64 -16.23
C PRO A 440 24.56 25.36 -14.92
N LYS A 441 25.07 26.61 -14.79
CA LYS A 441 24.78 27.42 -13.60
C LYS A 441 23.26 27.65 -13.49
N TRP A 442 22.75 27.47 -12.29
CA TRP A 442 21.38 27.84 -12.00
C TRP A 442 21.32 29.38 -11.82
N VAL A 443 20.50 30.04 -12.60
CA VAL A 443 20.28 31.50 -12.53
C VAL A 443 18.79 31.72 -12.33
N ALA A 444 18.42 32.51 -11.32
CA ALA A 444 17.01 32.78 -11.03
C ALA A 444 16.29 33.33 -12.28
N PRO A 445 15.02 32.95 -12.51
CA PRO A 445 14.20 33.54 -13.54
C PRO A 445 13.95 35.05 -13.21
N ASP A 446 13.92 35.87 -14.25
CA ASP A 446 13.54 37.29 -14.16
C ASP A 446 12.09 37.48 -13.74
#